data_385bbfc68610bb04058a7de02b1f811b
#
_entry.id   385bbfc68610bb04058a7de02b1f811b
#
_cell.length_a   1.000
_cell.length_b   1.000
_cell.length_c   1.000
_cell.angle_alpha   90.00
_cell.angle_beta   90.00
_cell.angle_gamma   90.00
#
_symmetry.space_group_name_H-M   'P 1'
#
loop_
_entity.id
_entity.type
_entity.pdbx_description
1 polymer ?
#
loop_
_entity_poly.entity_id
_entity_poly.type
_entity_poly.pdbx_seq_one_letter_code
_entity_poly.pdbx_strand_id
1 'polypeptide(L)'
;MHLRWLLLTLLCVVLLAAGQMLFKSAASQWRIDGWSWSSLDTLLSPAFLGGLMLYALVTILWLVVLRAVPLSIAFPIYALSFLLVPVMAHFVWGEPLAVRTLLGGALIIAGVIISVY
;
A
#
# COMPACT_ATOMS: atom_id res chain seq x y z
N MET A 1 4.14 -22.02 5.51
CA MET A 1 3.41 -20.91 6.16
C MET A 1 1.96 -21.29 6.32
N HIS A 2 1.40 -21.11 7.49
CA HIS A 2 -0.01 -21.40 7.71
C HIS A 2 -0.90 -20.40 6.96
N LEU A 3 -2.01 -20.87 6.45
CA LEU A 3 -2.95 -20.07 5.66
C LEU A 3 -3.39 -18.79 6.39
N ARG A 4 -3.60 -18.87 7.71
CA ARG A 4 -4.02 -17.70 8.50
C ARG A 4 -2.99 -16.56 8.44
N TRP A 5 -1.70 -16.88 8.46
CA TRP A 5 -0.65 -15.85 8.40
C TRP A 5 -0.54 -15.26 7.00
N LEU A 6 -0.70 -16.09 5.98
CA LEU A 6 -0.75 -15.61 4.60
C LEU A 6 -1.91 -14.63 4.39
N LEU A 7 -3.10 -15.01 4.87
CA LEU A 7 -4.29 -14.15 4.77
C LEU A 7 -4.12 -12.85 5.53
N LEU A 8 -3.52 -12.90 6.73
CA LEU A 8 -3.26 -11.68 7.51
C LEU A 8 -2.24 -10.78 6.81
N THR A 9 -1.19 -11.35 6.23
CA THR A 9 -0.19 -10.59 5.48
C THR A 9 -0.82 -9.94 4.25
N LEU A 10 -1.66 -10.66 3.52
CA LEU A 10 -2.39 -10.11 2.37
C LEU A 10 -3.35 -9.01 2.79
N LEU A 11 -4.00 -9.16 3.94
CA LEU A 11 -4.84 -8.09 4.49
C LEU A 11 -4.02 -6.82 4.76
N CYS A 12 -2.82 -6.96 5.33
CA CYS A 12 -1.91 -5.83 5.53
C CYS A 12 -1.58 -5.14 4.19
N VAL A 13 -1.31 -5.91 3.14
CA VAL A 13 -1.01 -5.37 1.81
C VAL A 13 -2.20 -4.58 1.26
N VAL A 14 -3.41 -5.12 1.37
CA VAL A 14 -4.63 -4.46 0.88
C VAL A 14 -4.89 -3.17 1.66
N LEU A 15 -4.79 -3.21 2.99
CA LEU A 15 -5.00 -2.04 3.82
C LEU A 15 -3.94 -0.96 3.55
N LEU A 16 -2.69 -1.37 3.33
CA LEU A 16 -1.64 -0.45 2.94
C LEU A 16 -1.98 0.24 1.62
N ALA A 17 -2.44 -0.53 0.63
CA ALA A 17 -2.83 0.01 -0.67
C ALA A 17 -3.98 1.01 -0.51
N ALA A 18 -4.97 0.72 0.33
CA ALA A 18 -6.05 1.64 0.63
C ALA A 18 -5.53 2.93 1.28
N GLY A 19 -4.58 2.82 2.21
CA GLY A 19 -3.92 3.97 2.82
C GLY A 19 -3.19 4.82 1.79
N GLN A 20 -2.53 4.20 0.81
CA GLN A 20 -1.88 4.91 -0.29
C GLN A 20 -2.89 5.68 -1.15
N MET A 21 -4.08 5.12 -1.36
CA MET A 21 -5.13 5.84 -2.09
C MET A 21 -5.56 7.10 -1.32
N LEU A 22 -5.68 7.01 -0.01
CA LEU A 22 -6.01 8.17 0.83
C LEU A 22 -4.90 9.21 0.81
N PHE A 23 -3.64 8.80 0.87
CA PHE A 23 -2.51 9.72 0.75
C PHE A 23 -2.46 10.39 -0.63
N LYS A 24 -2.76 9.66 -1.68
CA LYS A 24 -2.85 10.22 -3.04
C LYS A 24 -3.95 11.27 -3.10
N SER A 25 -5.10 11.01 -2.50
CA SER A 25 -6.21 11.97 -2.43
C SER A 25 -5.77 13.23 -1.69
N ALA A 26 -5.10 13.10 -0.55
CA ALA A 26 -4.58 14.23 0.21
C ALA A 26 -3.53 15.01 -0.59
N ALA A 27 -2.61 14.29 -1.24
CA ALA A 27 -1.54 14.92 -2.03
C ALA A 27 -2.09 15.71 -3.23
N SER A 28 -3.16 15.22 -3.85
CA SER A 28 -3.77 15.90 -5.00
C SER A 28 -4.43 17.22 -4.61
N GLN A 29 -4.78 17.40 -3.33
CA GLN A 29 -5.35 18.63 -2.80
C GLN A 29 -4.28 19.58 -2.25
N TRP A 30 -3.04 19.13 -2.15
CA TRP A 30 -1.95 19.93 -1.59
C TRP A 30 -1.48 20.95 -2.62
N ARG A 31 -1.58 22.22 -2.26
CA ARG A 31 -1.03 23.32 -3.05
C ARG A 31 0.33 23.70 -2.50
N ILE A 32 1.36 23.51 -3.32
CA ILE A 32 2.76 23.80 -2.95
C ILE A 32 3.16 25.21 -3.43
N ASP A 33 2.25 26.16 -3.44
CA ASP A 33 2.50 27.53 -3.93
C ASP A 33 3.06 28.43 -2.83
N GLY A 34 3.94 27.90 -1.98
CA GLY A 34 4.55 28.61 -0.86
C GLY A 34 3.92 28.26 0.48
N TRP A 35 4.57 28.74 1.56
CA TRP A 35 4.08 28.56 2.93
C TRP A 35 2.79 29.36 3.12
N SER A 36 1.67 28.70 3.01
CA SER A 36 0.40 29.28 3.39
C SER A 36 -0.31 28.34 4.38
N TRP A 37 -1.21 28.90 5.17
CA TRP A 37 -2.03 28.13 6.10
C TRP A 37 -2.84 27.03 5.41
N SER A 38 -3.01 27.10 4.08
CA SER A 38 -3.66 26.07 3.28
C SER A 38 -2.91 24.74 3.27
N SER A 39 -1.58 24.75 3.50
CA SER A 39 -0.80 23.51 3.65
C SER A 39 -1.19 22.75 4.92
N LEU A 40 -1.50 23.47 6.01
CA LEU A 40 -1.97 22.87 7.25
C LEU A 40 -3.36 22.24 7.07
N ASP A 41 -4.24 22.86 6.29
CA ASP A 41 -5.56 22.32 5.99
C ASP A 41 -5.46 20.96 5.28
N THR A 42 -4.49 20.82 4.37
CA THR A 42 -4.24 19.54 3.70
C THR A 42 -3.74 18.48 4.68
N LEU A 43 -2.81 18.84 5.58
CA LEU A 43 -2.30 17.91 6.60
C LEU A 43 -3.37 17.52 7.62
N LEU A 44 -4.39 18.36 7.81
CA LEU A 44 -5.51 18.07 8.69
C LEU A 44 -6.73 17.53 7.94
N SER A 45 -6.61 17.28 6.62
CA SER A 45 -7.71 16.77 5.83
C SER A 45 -8.14 15.36 6.27
N PRO A 46 -9.42 15.01 6.15
CA PRO A 46 -9.88 13.66 6.50
C PRO A 46 -9.16 12.55 5.72
N ALA A 47 -8.79 12.81 4.47
CA ALA A 47 -8.07 11.82 3.66
C ALA A 47 -6.67 11.54 4.23
N PHE A 48 -5.93 12.57 4.64
CA PHE A 48 -4.61 12.40 5.23
C PHE A 48 -4.68 11.72 6.60
N LEU A 49 -5.59 12.19 7.45
CA LEU A 49 -5.78 11.60 8.80
C LEU A 49 -6.25 10.15 8.70
N GLY A 50 -7.17 9.85 7.77
CA GLY A 50 -7.62 8.49 7.52
C GLY A 50 -6.50 7.58 7.05
N GLY A 51 -5.64 8.09 6.16
CA GLY A 51 -4.45 7.38 5.70
C GLY A 51 -3.47 7.07 6.83
N LEU A 52 -3.22 8.06 7.72
CA LEU A 52 -2.36 7.85 8.89
C LEU A 52 -2.94 6.80 9.85
N MET A 53 -4.25 6.83 10.08
CA MET A 53 -4.89 5.85 10.95
C MET A 53 -4.80 4.44 10.36
N LEU A 54 -5.03 4.30 9.05
CA LEU A 54 -4.83 3.02 8.35
C LEU A 54 -3.39 2.56 8.46
N TYR A 55 -2.44 3.46 8.28
CA TYR A 55 -1.02 3.14 8.37
C TYR A 55 -0.65 2.64 9.77
N ALA A 56 -1.17 3.29 10.80
CA ALA A 56 -0.96 2.86 12.19
C ALA A 56 -1.54 1.47 12.42
N LEU A 57 -2.78 1.23 11.95
CA LEU A 57 -3.41 -0.08 12.06
C LEU A 57 -2.60 -1.16 11.33
N VAL A 58 -2.18 -0.88 10.10
CA VAL A 58 -1.36 -1.83 9.32
C VAL A 58 -0.04 -2.11 10.03
N THR A 59 0.58 -1.09 10.62
CA THR A 59 1.83 -1.27 11.37
C THR A 59 1.65 -2.24 12.54
N ILE A 60 0.56 -2.11 13.29
CA ILE A 60 0.24 -3.01 14.40
C ILE A 60 0.03 -4.43 13.88
N LEU A 61 -0.78 -4.59 12.82
CA LEU A 61 -1.01 -5.89 12.20
C LEU A 61 0.27 -6.51 11.66
N TRP A 62 1.14 -5.68 11.08
CA TRP A 62 2.43 -6.11 10.56
C TRP A 62 3.34 -6.65 11.68
N LEU A 63 3.35 -5.99 12.82
CA LEU A 63 4.09 -6.48 13.98
C LEU A 63 3.57 -7.85 14.44
N VAL A 64 2.27 -8.05 14.42
CA VAL A 64 1.67 -9.35 14.75
C VAL A 64 2.14 -10.42 13.76
N VAL A 65 2.15 -10.10 12.46
CA VAL A 65 2.64 -11.01 11.42
C VAL A 65 4.12 -11.36 11.66
N LEU A 66 4.94 -10.37 11.95
CA LEU A 66 6.39 -10.57 12.11
C LEU A 66 6.74 -11.42 13.34
N ARG A 67 5.85 -11.55 14.30
CA ARG A 67 6.04 -12.48 15.43
C ARG A 67 6.06 -13.94 14.98
N ALA A 68 5.32 -14.27 13.95
CA ALA A 68 5.11 -15.66 13.52
C ALA A 68 5.75 -15.97 12.17
N VAL A 69 6.01 -14.96 11.35
CA VAL A 69 6.49 -15.13 9.98
C VAL A 69 7.85 -14.44 9.84
N PRO A 70 8.87 -15.14 9.30
CA PRO A 70 10.16 -14.51 9.04
C PRO A 70 10.01 -13.34 8.08
N LEU A 71 10.80 -12.30 8.29
CA LEU A 71 10.80 -11.11 7.43
C LEU A 71 11.15 -11.46 5.98
N SER A 72 12.03 -12.45 5.79
CA SER A 72 12.42 -12.93 4.46
C SER A 72 11.26 -13.54 3.66
N ILE A 73 10.17 -13.93 4.32
CA ILE A 73 8.96 -14.46 3.67
C ILE A 73 7.88 -13.37 3.62
N ALA A 74 7.69 -12.65 4.72
CA ALA A 74 6.65 -11.63 4.80
C ALA A 74 6.89 -10.46 3.84
N PHE A 75 8.14 -10.02 3.70
CA PHE A 75 8.46 -8.85 2.88
C PHE A 75 8.27 -9.08 1.38
N PRO A 76 8.64 -10.25 0.79
CA PRO A 76 8.28 -10.54 -0.59
C PRO A 76 6.77 -10.50 -0.85
N ILE A 77 5.97 -11.01 0.09
CA ILE A 77 4.50 -10.92 -0.04
C ILE A 77 4.04 -9.46 -0.03
N TYR A 78 4.66 -8.64 0.81
CA TYR A 78 4.40 -7.20 0.85
C TYR A 78 4.69 -6.53 -0.50
N ALA A 79 5.64 -7.05 -1.26
CA ALA A 79 5.98 -6.53 -2.59
C ALA A 79 4.82 -6.64 -3.59
N LEU A 80 3.79 -7.45 -3.31
CA LEU A 80 2.58 -7.48 -4.13
C LEU A 80 1.89 -6.11 -4.19
N SER A 81 2.14 -5.22 -3.22
CA SER A 81 1.64 -3.86 -3.26
C SER A 81 2.15 -3.08 -4.47
N PHE A 82 3.32 -3.43 -5.02
CA PHE A 82 3.85 -2.79 -6.22
C PHE A 82 2.99 -3.02 -7.46
N LEU A 83 2.19 -4.09 -7.47
CA LEU A 83 1.19 -4.31 -8.52
C LEU A 83 -0.19 -3.83 -8.08
N LEU A 84 -0.55 -4.09 -6.84
CA LEU A 84 -1.88 -3.77 -6.32
C LEU A 84 -2.15 -2.25 -6.35
N VAL A 85 -1.19 -1.44 -5.93
CA VAL A 85 -1.35 0.03 -5.87
C VAL A 85 -1.58 0.63 -7.28
N PRO A 86 -0.78 0.31 -8.31
CA PRO A 86 -1.08 0.81 -9.66
C PRO A 86 -2.43 0.35 -10.20
N VAL A 87 -2.84 -0.89 -9.94
CA VAL A 87 -4.15 -1.39 -10.38
C VAL A 87 -5.28 -0.63 -9.69
N MET A 88 -5.18 -0.41 -8.39
CA MET A 88 -6.16 0.39 -7.65
C MET A 88 -6.20 1.83 -8.14
N ALA A 89 -5.05 2.43 -8.42
CA ALA A 89 -4.97 3.79 -8.94
C ALA A 89 -5.66 3.91 -10.31
N HIS A 90 -5.53 2.87 -11.15
CA HIS A 90 -6.22 2.84 -12.44
C HIS A 90 -7.74 2.86 -12.25
N PHE A 91 -8.28 2.03 -11.35
CA PHE A 91 -9.72 1.94 -11.15
C PHE A 91 -10.30 3.14 -10.39
N VAL A 92 -9.57 3.69 -9.44
CA VAL A 92 -10.06 4.80 -8.60
C VAL A 92 -9.86 6.15 -9.28
N TRP A 93 -8.69 6.38 -9.88
CA TRP A 93 -8.28 7.67 -10.40
C TRP A 93 -8.27 7.74 -11.93
N GLY A 94 -8.48 6.61 -12.61
CA GLY A 94 -8.36 6.56 -14.06
C GLY A 94 -6.93 6.72 -14.56
N GLU A 95 -5.93 6.48 -13.72
CA GLU A 95 -4.53 6.55 -14.15
C GLU A 95 -4.24 5.48 -15.20
N PRO A 96 -3.42 5.80 -16.23
CA PRO A 96 -3.11 4.83 -17.27
C PRO A 96 -2.35 3.65 -16.69
N LEU A 97 -2.77 2.43 -17.05
CA LEU A 97 -2.13 1.19 -16.64
C LEU A 97 -1.36 0.62 -17.84
N ALA A 98 -0.06 0.92 -17.90
CA ALA A 98 0.77 0.52 -19.03
C ALA A 98 1.02 -0.99 -19.01
N VAL A 99 1.19 -1.57 -20.20
CA VAL A 99 1.56 -2.99 -20.34
C VAL A 99 2.86 -3.28 -19.59
N ARG A 100 3.81 -2.34 -19.61
CA ARG A 100 5.08 -2.48 -18.85
C ARG A 100 4.84 -2.70 -17.37
N THR A 101 3.88 -1.98 -16.79
CA THR A 101 3.53 -2.12 -15.36
C THR A 101 2.96 -3.50 -15.08
N LEU A 102 2.13 -4.01 -15.98
CA LEU A 102 1.57 -5.36 -15.85
C LEU A 102 2.64 -6.45 -15.99
N LEU A 103 3.57 -6.27 -16.92
CA LEU A 103 4.67 -7.22 -17.08
C LEU A 103 5.60 -7.21 -15.87
N GLY A 104 5.95 -6.04 -15.37
CA GLY A 104 6.74 -5.92 -14.14
C GLY A 104 6.03 -6.52 -12.94
N GLY A 105 4.73 -6.29 -12.82
CA GLY A 105 3.90 -6.89 -11.78
C GLY A 105 3.86 -8.40 -11.86
N ALA A 106 3.78 -8.96 -13.06
CA ALA A 106 3.82 -10.41 -13.27
C ALA A 106 5.16 -11.00 -12.80
N LEU A 107 6.28 -10.31 -13.07
CA LEU A 107 7.60 -10.72 -12.58
C LEU A 107 7.67 -10.66 -11.05
N ILE A 108 7.08 -9.64 -10.45
CA ILE A 108 7.01 -9.53 -8.98
C ILE A 108 6.24 -10.70 -8.40
N ILE A 109 5.10 -11.05 -8.97
CA ILE A 109 4.29 -12.20 -8.51
C ILE A 109 5.09 -13.49 -8.63
N ALA A 110 5.78 -13.68 -9.76
CA ALA A 110 6.64 -14.85 -9.94
C ALA A 110 7.75 -14.89 -8.89
N GLY A 111 8.38 -13.75 -8.60
CA GLY A 111 9.40 -13.64 -7.55
C GLY A 111 8.85 -13.98 -6.17
N VAL A 112 7.65 -13.51 -5.85
CA VAL A 112 6.99 -13.81 -4.56
C VAL A 112 6.73 -15.30 -4.44
N ILE A 113 6.22 -15.94 -5.48
CA ILE A 113 5.95 -17.39 -5.48
C ILE A 113 7.23 -18.17 -5.24
N ILE A 114 8.32 -17.82 -5.94
CA ILE A 114 9.63 -18.46 -5.76
C ILE A 114 10.14 -18.26 -4.33
N SER A 115 9.95 -17.08 -3.76
CA SER A 115 10.46 -16.75 -2.42
C SER A 115 9.71 -17.47 -1.32
N VAL A 116 8.41 -17.75 -1.49
CA VAL A 116 7.54 -18.35 -0.47
C VAL A 116 7.50 -19.88 -0.61
N TYR A 117 7.59 -20.40 -1.81
CA TYR A 117 7.58 -21.81 -2.13
C TYR A 117 8.92 -22.25 -2.72
#